data_2e35d54071edb601b8483e9bb0cec508
#
_entry.id   2e35d54071edb601b8483e9bb0cec508
#
_cell.length_a   1.000
_cell.length_b   1.000
_cell.length_c   1.000
_cell.angle_alpha   90.00
_cell.angle_beta   90.00
_cell.angle_gamma   90.00
#
_symmetry.space_group_name_H-M   'P 1'
#
loop_
_entity.id
_entity.type
_entity.pdbx_description
1 polymer ?
#
loop_
_entity_poly.entity_id
_entity_poly.type
_entity_poly.pdbx_seq_one_letter_code
_entity_poly.pdbx_strand_id
1 'polypeptide(L)'
;MVAPLKKSGQEITNLKCIDEMILVGLKFDFIGDYKLIGSEWEFDITSDEPKYRIGGFVDRIFKDKKQMIIRDFKSSKKAFRGDELESNLQGMMYSLALRKKYKKQKDILVRFLFLRYPDDPERECPHFNEEELIGFEHYLEYISEYLKNFDEKKACSNFASSEFSRKWMCKTKSGWRCPYLDPIDYKVLIDKDGKTIKSIFANEEFKEKDLKPEYRIEIRKYEGCPAWKQTQSNNDFDF
;
A
#
# COMPACT_ATOMS: atom_id res chain seq x y z
N MET A 1 -12.86 9.24 -23.06
CA MET A 1 -12.61 8.45 -21.83
C MET A 1 -13.63 7.32 -21.58
N VAL A 2 -14.93 7.53 -21.83
CA VAL A 2 -15.99 6.51 -21.61
C VAL A 2 -15.84 5.28 -22.51
N ALA A 3 -15.38 5.40 -23.74
CA ALA A 3 -15.29 4.31 -24.70
C ALA A 3 -14.29 3.18 -24.31
N PRO A 4 -13.10 3.47 -23.78
CA PRO A 4 -12.19 2.44 -23.28
C PRO A 4 -12.74 1.65 -22.09
N LEU A 5 -13.42 2.34 -21.16
CA LEU A 5 -14.00 1.71 -19.97
C LEU A 5 -15.18 0.79 -20.31
N LYS A 6 -16.02 1.19 -21.29
CA LYS A 6 -17.09 0.32 -21.80
C LYS A 6 -16.53 -0.95 -22.45
N LYS A 7 -15.37 -0.87 -23.14
CA LYS A 7 -14.71 -2.05 -23.71
C LYS A 7 -14.17 -3.02 -22.67
N SER A 8 -13.87 -2.56 -21.46
CA SER A 8 -13.41 -3.42 -20.36
C SER A 8 -14.55 -4.16 -19.63
N GLY A 9 -15.80 -3.94 -20.01
CA GLY A 9 -16.97 -4.56 -19.36
C GLY A 9 -17.28 -4.02 -17.96
N GLN A 10 -16.63 -2.93 -17.54
CA GLN A 10 -16.89 -2.30 -16.25
C GLN A 10 -18.10 -1.35 -16.35
N GLU A 11 -19.07 -1.53 -15.47
CA GLU A 11 -20.15 -0.56 -15.32
C GLU A 11 -19.63 0.72 -14.62
N ILE A 12 -19.82 1.84 -15.29
CA ILE A 12 -19.46 3.15 -14.73
C ILE A 12 -20.71 3.71 -14.05
N THR A 13 -20.82 3.52 -12.74
CA THR A 13 -21.99 3.92 -11.95
C THR A 13 -22.04 5.41 -11.62
N ASN A 14 -20.94 6.17 -11.80
CA ASN A 14 -20.87 7.58 -11.41
C ASN A 14 -19.94 8.41 -12.31
N LEU A 15 -20.32 8.53 -13.59
CA LEU A 15 -19.57 9.32 -14.59
C LEU A 15 -19.39 10.78 -14.17
N LYS A 16 -20.43 11.41 -13.63
CA LYS A 16 -20.36 12.81 -13.18
C LYS A 16 -19.26 13.03 -12.15
N CYS A 17 -19.16 12.16 -11.16
CA CYS A 17 -18.11 12.26 -10.14
C CYS A 17 -16.67 12.08 -10.74
N ILE A 18 -16.55 11.23 -11.76
CA ILE A 18 -15.26 11.04 -12.45
C ILE A 18 -14.89 12.30 -13.23
N ASP A 19 -15.83 12.88 -13.97
CA ASP A 19 -15.61 14.11 -14.73
C ASP A 19 -15.24 15.27 -13.80
N GLU A 20 -15.92 15.43 -12.66
CA GLU A 20 -15.60 16.43 -11.65
C GLU A 20 -14.17 16.23 -11.09
N MET A 21 -13.77 15.00 -10.76
CA MET A 21 -12.42 14.70 -10.29
C MET A 21 -11.34 15.01 -11.34
N ILE A 22 -11.62 14.73 -12.62
CA ILE A 22 -10.71 15.07 -13.73
C ILE A 22 -10.54 16.57 -13.83
N LEU A 23 -11.63 17.33 -13.77
CA LEU A 23 -11.58 18.79 -13.82
C LEU A 23 -10.78 19.38 -12.68
N VAL A 24 -10.93 18.85 -11.45
CA VAL A 24 -10.11 19.24 -10.30
C VAL A 24 -8.63 18.93 -10.57
N GLY A 25 -8.33 17.71 -11.03
CA GLY A 25 -6.96 17.32 -11.37
C GLY A 25 -6.33 18.26 -12.39
N LEU A 26 -7.02 18.56 -13.48
CA LEU A 26 -6.53 19.47 -14.53
C LEU A 26 -6.36 20.90 -14.04
N LYS A 27 -7.28 21.40 -13.22
CA LYS A 27 -7.22 22.76 -12.67
C LYS A 27 -6.03 22.97 -11.74
N PHE A 28 -5.66 21.98 -10.96
CA PHE A 28 -4.64 22.07 -9.92
C PHE A 28 -3.34 21.32 -10.23
N ASP A 29 -3.17 20.76 -11.44
CA ASP A 29 -1.96 19.99 -11.80
C ASP A 29 -0.71 20.90 -11.91
N PHE A 30 -0.89 22.18 -12.14
CA PHE A 30 0.21 23.13 -12.28
C PHE A 30 0.52 23.84 -10.95
N ILE A 31 1.81 23.99 -10.64
CA ILE A 31 2.30 24.67 -9.43
C ILE A 31 3.14 25.87 -9.87
N GLY A 32 2.50 27.01 -10.09
CA GLY A 32 3.18 28.27 -10.40
C GLY A 32 4.31 28.11 -11.44
N ASP A 33 5.49 28.64 -11.12
CA ASP A 33 6.69 28.58 -11.98
C ASP A 33 7.54 27.31 -11.79
N TYR A 34 7.04 26.31 -11.07
CA TYR A 34 7.76 25.06 -10.86
C TYR A 34 7.78 24.21 -12.13
N LYS A 35 8.93 23.64 -12.43
CA LYS A 35 9.09 22.72 -13.56
C LYS A 35 8.71 21.30 -13.13
N LEU A 36 7.84 20.66 -13.91
CA LEU A 36 7.59 19.22 -13.79
C LEU A 36 8.86 18.46 -14.20
N ILE A 37 9.41 17.65 -13.30
CA ILE A 37 10.64 16.85 -13.52
C ILE A 37 10.41 15.35 -13.43
N GLY A 38 9.27 14.89 -12.92
CA GLY A 38 8.88 13.48 -12.84
C GLY A 38 7.37 13.30 -12.87
N SER A 39 6.93 12.26 -13.57
CA SER A 39 5.55 11.81 -13.65
C SER A 39 5.57 10.30 -13.54
N GLU A 40 4.73 9.71 -12.67
CA GLU A 40 4.75 8.28 -12.35
C GLU A 40 6.19 7.80 -12.04
N TRP A 41 6.90 8.59 -11.23
CA TRP A 41 8.30 8.32 -10.95
C TRP A 41 8.44 7.12 -10.03
N GLU A 42 9.01 6.06 -10.57
CA GLU A 42 9.33 4.85 -9.83
C GLU A 42 10.56 5.05 -8.94
N PHE A 43 10.45 4.61 -7.68
CA PHE A 43 11.59 4.52 -6.78
C PHE A 43 11.70 3.13 -6.16
N ASP A 44 12.94 2.73 -5.93
CA ASP A 44 13.31 1.52 -5.22
C ASP A 44 14.53 1.87 -4.36
N ILE A 45 14.34 1.85 -3.05
CA ILE A 45 15.35 2.27 -2.09
C ILE A 45 15.65 1.12 -1.15
N THR A 46 16.93 0.85 -1.05
CA THR A 46 17.49 -0.07 -0.07
C THR A 46 18.35 0.73 0.91
N SER A 47 18.36 0.39 2.18
CA SER A 47 19.32 0.93 3.16
C SER A 47 20.75 0.57 2.76
N ASP A 48 21.73 1.36 3.21
CA ASP A 48 23.16 1.14 2.91
C ASP A 48 23.64 -0.25 3.37
N GLU A 49 23.19 -0.70 4.52
CA GLU A 49 23.16 -2.12 4.91
C GLU A 49 21.76 -2.62 4.59
N PRO A 50 21.55 -3.77 3.88
CA PRO A 50 20.23 -4.17 3.37
C PRO A 50 19.27 -4.60 4.48
N LYS A 51 18.95 -3.69 5.39
CA LYS A 51 18.04 -3.89 6.51
C LYS A 51 16.58 -3.73 6.09
N TYR A 52 16.30 -2.82 5.13
CA TYR A 52 14.98 -2.65 4.54
C TYR A 52 15.07 -2.33 3.05
N ARG A 53 13.98 -2.55 2.36
CA ARG A 53 13.77 -2.13 0.97
C ARG A 53 12.34 -1.59 0.84
N ILE A 54 12.21 -0.40 0.27
CA ILE A 54 10.92 0.21 -0.06
C ILE A 54 10.88 0.61 -1.52
N GLY A 55 9.74 0.44 -2.16
CA GLY A 55 9.52 0.83 -3.54
C GLY A 55 8.12 1.39 -3.73
N GLY A 56 7.95 2.18 -4.78
CA GLY A 56 6.66 2.78 -5.11
C GLY A 56 6.75 3.75 -6.27
N PHE A 57 5.66 4.46 -6.49
CA PHE A 57 5.51 5.45 -7.54
C PHE A 57 5.08 6.79 -6.94
N VAL A 58 5.64 7.86 -7.45
CA VAL A 58 5.25 9.24 -7.15
C VAL A 58 4.54 9.81 -8.37
N ASP A 59 3.30 10.26 -8.21
CA ASP A 59 2.48 10.72 -9.34
C ASP A 59 3.13 11.89 -10.08
N ARG A 60 3.55 12.94 -9.36
CA ARG A 60 4.19 14.13 -9.91
C ARG A 60 5.29 14.65 -9.01
N ILE A 61 6.39 15.11 -9.63
CA ILE A 61 7.48 15.82 -8.95
C ILE A 61 7.72 17.12 -9.67
N PHE A 62 7.60 18.21 -8.94
CA PHE A 62 7.88 19.56 -9.41
C PHE A 62 9.12 20.10 -8.72
N LYS A 63 9.87 20.97 -9.42
CA LYS A 63 11.10 21.57 -8.89
C LYS A 63 11.26 23.00 -9.36
N ASP A 64 11.73 23.86 -8.46
CA ASP A 64 12.36 25.13 -8.77
C ASP A 64 13.83 25.13 -8.33
N LYS A 65 14.43 26.33 -8.17
CA LYS A 65 15.85 26.47 -7.75
C LYS A 65 16.10 26.04 -6.28
N LYS A 66 15.09 26.11 -5.43
CA LYS A 66 15.23 25.95 -3.96
C LYS A 66 14.51 24.73 -3.44
N GLN A 67 13.34 24.41 -3.98
CA GLN A 67 12.40 23.46 -3.39
C GLN A 67 11.96 22.41 -4.40
N MET A 68 11.60 21.24 -3.90
CA MET A 68 10.88 20.20 -4.63
C MET A 68 9.51 19.97 -4.02
N ILE A 69 8.50 19.81 -4.85
CA ILE A 69 7.13 19.50 -4.43
C ILE A 69 6.71 18.18 -5.04
N ILE A 70 6.35 17.25 -4.19
CA ILE A 70 5.67 16.02 -4.57
C ILE A 70 4.17 16.29 -4.58
N ARG A 71 3.49 15.87 -5.63
CA ARG A 71 2.03 15.85 -5.70
C ARG A 71 1.54 14.43 -5.91
N ASP A 72 0.61 14.01 -5.06
CA ASP A 72 -0.02 12.71 -5.11
C ASP A 72 -1.55 12.89 -5.18
N PHE A 73 -2.19 12.24 -6.14
CA PHE A 73 -3.62 12.38 -6.40
C PHE A 73 -4.44 11.40 -5.55
N LYS A 74 -5.44 11.91 -4.86
CA LYS A 74 -6.32 11.13 -3.98
C LYS A 74 -7.78 11.19 -4.45
N SER A 75 -8.36 10.05 -4.79
CA SER A 75 -9.78 9.92 -5.14
C SER A 75 -10.67 9.57 -3.94
N SER A 76 -10.12 9.53 -2.74
CA SER A 76 -10.84 9.16 -1.52
C SER A 76 -11.93 10.18 -1.14
N LYS A 77 -12.99 9.69 -0.46
CA LYS A 77 -14.09 10.53 0.06
C LYS A 77 -13.70 11.35 1.29
N LYS A 78 -12.60 10.99 1.97
CA LYS A 78 -12.11 11.65 3.18
C LYS A 78 -10.73 12.21 2.90
N ALA A 79 -10.56 13.52 3.12
CA ALA A 79 -9.25 14.17 3.04
C ALA A 79 -8.50 14.02 4.37
N PHE A 80 -7.17 13.94 4.31
CA PHE A 80 -6.30 13.90 5.48
C PHE A 80 -6.40 15.19 6.31
N ARG A 81 -6.30 15.06 7.63
CA ARG A 81 -6.36 16.18 8.61
C ARG A 81 -5.53 15.86 9.85
N GLY A 82 -4.93 16.90 10.44
CA GLY A 82 -4.16 16.76 11.69
C GLY A 82 -3.13 15.66 11.62
N ASP A 83 -3.14 14.75 12.57
CA ASP A 83 -2.16 13.65 12.70
C ASP A 83 -2.02 12.80 11.45
N GLU A 84 -3.07 12.70 10.60
CA GLU A 84 -3.01 11.98 9.32
C GLU A 84 -2.04 12.66 8.32
N LEU A 85 -1.72 13.94 8.50
CA LEU A 85 -0.72 14.67 7.72
C LEU A 85 0.62 14.70 8.44
N GLU A 86 0.61 14.93 9.76
CA GLU A 86 1.82 15.10 10.58
C GLU A 86 2.67 13.83 10.63
N SER A 87 2.03 12.66 10.72
CA SER A 87 2.69 11.35 10.73
C SER A 87 2.41 10.52 9.48
N ASN A 88 2.31 11.16 8.33
CA ASN A 88 1.95 10.50 7.08
C ASN A 88 3.09 9.62 6.54
N LEU A 89 2.96 8.30 6.68
CA LEU A 89 3.98 7.34 6.24
C LEU A 89 4.30 7.44 4.74
N GLN A 90 3.30 7.69 3.89
CA GLN A 90 3.52 7.87 2.46
C GLN A 90 4.31 9.15 2.18
N GLY A 91 3.99 10.23 2.87
CA GLY A 91 4.74 11.48 2.80
C GLY A 91 6.20 11.32 3.23
N MET A 92 6.43 10.59 4.33
CA MET A 92 7.79 10.27 4.80
C MET A 92 8.56 9.39 3.80
N MET A 93 7.92 8.35 3.23
CA MET A 93 8.54 7.50 2.20
C MET A 93 8.95 8.31 0.97
N TYR A 94 8.08 9.17 0.47
CA TYR A 94 8.37 10.01 -0.67
C TYR A 94 9.50 11.00 -0.40
N SER A 95 9.49 11.64 0.76
CA SER A 95 10.55 12.57 1.18
C SER A 95 11.89 11.87 1.32
N LEU A 96 11.92 10.68 1.91
CA LEU A 96 13.13 9.84 2.02
C LEU A 96 13.64 9.46 0.63
N ALA A 97 12.74 9.03 -0.29
CA ALA A 97 13.08 8.65 -1.64
C ALA A 97 13.76 9.78 -2.40
N LEU A 98 13.16 10.97 -2.38
CA LEU A 98 13.72 12.12 -3.06
C LEU A 98 15.04 12.59 -2.44
N ARG A 99 15.18 12.55 -1.11
CA ARG A 99 16.45 12.90 -0.45
C ARG A 99 17.59 11.96 -0.81
N LYS A 100 17.34 10.66 -0.87
CA LYS A 100 18.36 9.69 -1.32
C LYS A 100 18.74 9.91 -2.78
N LYS A 101 17.78 10.25 -3.64
CA LYS A 101 18.03 10.57 -5.06
C LYS A 101 18.73 11.90 -5.26
N TYR A 102 18.26 12.94 -4.57
CA TYR A 102 18.70 14.33 -4.75
C TYR A 102 19.39 14.84 -3.48
N LYS A 103 20.55 14.27 -3.13
CA LYS A 103 21.29 14.49 -1.87
C LYS A 103 21.48 15.96 -1.47
N LYS A 104 21.54 16.88 -2.45
CA LYS A 104 21.69 18.32 -2.22
C LYS A 104 20.38 19.05 -1.95
N GLN A 105 19.25 18.42 -2.24
CA GLN A 105 17.93 19.03 -2.09
C GLN A 105 17.37 18.65 -0.72
N LYS A 106 17.31 19.64 0.17
CA LYS A 106 16.81 19.45 1.55
C LYS A 106 15.36 19.87 1.70
N ASP A 107 14.90 20.82 0.89
CA ASP A 107 13.54 21.36 0.96
C ASP A 107 12.61 20.57 0.03
N ILE A 108 11.89 19.60 0.60
CA ILE A 108 10.95 18.71 -0.09
C ILE A 108 9.61 18.81 0.62
N LEU A 109 8.58 19.24 -0.10
CA LEU A 109 7.20 19.26 0.39
C LEU A 109 6.39 18.15 -0.27
N VAL A 110 5.45 17.59 0.50
CA VAL A 110 4.50 16.59 -0.01
C VAL A 110 3.09 17.15 0.07
N ARG A 111 2.45 17.25 -1.09
CA ARG A 111 1.08 17.74 -1.25
C ARG A 111 0.18 16.66 -1.82
N PHE A 112 -0.88 16.34 -1.10
CA PHE A 112 -1.95 15.49 -1.58
C PHE A 112 -3.02 16.33 -2.26
N LEU A 113 -3.43 15.94 -3.47
CA LEU A 113 -4.52 16.58 -4.21
C LEU A 113 -5.76 15.71 -4.15
N PHE A 114 -6.72 16.08 -3.31
CA PHE A 114 -7.97 15.36 -3.12
C PHE A 114 -9.00 15.76 -4.19
N LEU A 115 -9.13 14.94 -5.22
CA LEU A 115 -9.92 15.21 -6.42
C LEU A 115 -11.44 15.38 -6.17
N ARG A 116 -11.92 14.99 -5.01
CA ARG A 116 -13.34 15.15 -4.61
C ARG A 116 -13.63 16.47 -3.88
N TYR A 117 -12.65 17.35 -3.76
CA TYR A 117 -12.76 18.62 -3.03
C TYR A 117 -12.44 19.79 -3.97
N PRO A 118 -13.38 20.20 -4.86
CA PRO A 118 -13.11 21.18 -5.92
C PRO A 118 -12.72 22.57 -5.40
N ASP A 119 -13.18 22.95 -4.21
CA ASP A 119 -12.94 24.26 -3.63
C ASP A 119 -11.65 24.32 -2.79
N ASP A 120 -11.26 23.21 -2.16
CA ASP A 120 -10.07 23.11 -1.31
C ASP A 120 -9.45 21.71 -1.42
N PRO A 121 -8.80 21.38 -2.55
CA PRO A 121 -8.32 20.04 -2.82
C PRO A 121 -6.96 19.72 -2.22
N GLU A 122 -6.15 20.72 -1.87
CA GLU A 122 -4.76 20.50 -1.44
C GLU A 122 -4.65 20.23 0.06
N ARG A 123 -3.81 19.26 0.41
CA ARG A 123 -3.37 18.99 1.79
C ARG A 123 -1.87 18.79 1.77
N GLU A 124 -1.17 19.53 2.60
CA GLU A 124 0.28 19.50 2.69
C GLU A 124 0.72 18.83 3.98
N CYS A 125 1.67 17.89 3.87
CA CYS A 125 2.37 17.38 5.04
C CYS A 125 3.31 18.45 5.60
N PRO A 126 3.63 18.42 6.90
CA PRO A 126 4.73 19.21 7.41
C PRO A 126 6.04 18.85 6.70
N HIS A 127 6.98 19.77 6.71
CA HIS A 127 8.31 19.49 6.20
C HIS A 127 9.02 18.50 7.12
N PHE A 128 9.29 17.30 6.62
CA PHE A 128 10.05 16.28 7.37
C PHE A 128 11.53 16.62 7.36
N ASN A 129 12.08 16.92 8.52
CA ASN A 129 13.48 17.22 8.69
C ASN A 129 14.36 15.96 8.61
N GLU A 130 15.68 16.12 8.72
CA GLU A 130 16.63 15.02 8.58
C GLU A 130 16.52 14.02 9.73
N GLU A 131 16.30 14.49 10.95
CA GLU A 131 16.19 13.66 12.15
C GLU A 131 14.92 12.82 12.15
N GLU A 132 13.80 13.39 11.70
CA GLU A 132 12.54 12.66 11.52
C GLU A 132 12.69 11.55 10.46
N LEU A 133 13.39 11.82 9.36
CA LEU A 133 13.62 10.81 8.32
C LEU A 133 14.59 9.72 8.77
N ILE A 134 15.60 10.03 9.60
CA ILE A 134 16.45 9.02 10.25
C ILE A 134 15.60 8.14 11.18
N GLY A 135 14.76 8.75 12.01
CA GLY A 135 13.82 8.01 12.86
C GLY A 135 12.89 7.11 12.06
N PHE A 136 12.44 7.60 10.91
CA PHE A 136 11.61 6.81 9.99
C PHE A 136 12.39 5.64 9.35
N GLU A 137 13.68 5.80 9.02
CA GLU A 137 14.52 4.69 8.55
C GLU A 137 14.65 3.59 9.62
N HIS A 138 14.85 3.95 10.90
CA HIS A 138 14.85 2.99 12.00
C HIS A 138 13.49 2.25 12.15
N TYR A 139 12.39 2.96 11.96
CA TYR A 139 11.07 2.33 11.92
C TYR A 139 10.94 1.31 10.78
N LEU A 140 11.43 1.64 9.58
CA LEU A 140 11.44 0.72 8.44
C LEU A 140 12.33 -0.51 8.69
N GLU A 141 13.49 -0.34 9.31
CA GLU A 141 14.38 -1.44 9.74
C GLU A 141 13.65 -2.37 10.70
N TYR A 142 13.02 -1.82 11.72
CA TYR A 142 12.25 -2.59 12.71
C TYR A 142 11.11 -3.38 12.06
N ILE A 143 10.33 -2.77 11.19
CA ILE A 143 9.23 -3.45 10.48
C ILE A 143 9.77 -4.55 9.56
N SER A 144 10.87 -4.29 8.87
CA SER A 144 11.52 -5.28 7.99
C SER A 144 12.01 -6.49 8.78
N GLU A 145 12.64 -6.26 9.93
CA GLU A 145 13.09 -7.32 10.83
C GLU A 145 11.91 -8.12 11.39
N TYR A 146 10.87 -7.44 11.82
CA TYR A 146 9.64 -8.08 12.29
C TYR A 146 9.04 -8.99 11.20
N LEU A 147 8.97 -8.52 9.96
CA LEU A 147 8.45 -9.31 8.83
C LEU A 147 9.35 -10.51 8.48
N LYS A 148 10.68 -10.35 8.55
CA LYS A 148 11.63 -11.45 8.32
C LYS A 148 11.52 -12.56 9.37
N ASN A 149 11.23 -12.19 10.61
CA ASN A 149 11.12 -13.09 11.74
C ASN A 149 9.67 -13.56 11.98
N PHE A 150 8.76 -13.22 11.08
CA PHE A 150 7.37 -13.65 11.18
C PHE A 150 7.28 -15.19 11.14
N ASP A 151 6.60 -15.74 12.13
CA ASP A 151 6.31 -17.16 12.22
C ASP A 151 4.80 -17.36 12.31
N GLU A 152 4.23 -18.10 11.37
CA GLU A 152 2.82 -18.43 11.33
C GLU A 152 2.33 -19.09 12.62
N LYS A 153 3.14 -19.93 13.24
CA LYS A 153 2.80 -20.60 14.49
C LYS A 153 2.67 -19.63 15.67
N LYS A 154 3.30 -18.47 15.57
CA LYS A 154 3.23 -17.38 16.56
C LYS A 154 2.26 -16.26 16.15
N ALA A 155 1.41 -16.48 15.14
CA ALA A 155 0.50 -15.45 14.62
C ALA A 155 -0.34 -14.80 15.74
N CYS A 156 -0.80 -15.57 16.73
CA CYS A 156 -1.57 -15.04 17.85
C CYS A 156 -0.77 -14.09 18.75
N SER A 157 0.55 -14.27 18.85
CA SER A 157 1.45 -13.40 19.62
C SER A 157 1.92 -12.20 18.78
N ASN A 158 2.12 -12.40 17.49
CA ASN A 158 2.63 -11.40 16.57
C ASN A 158 1.57 -10.36 16.18
N PHE A 159 0.34 -10.82 15.96
CA PHE A 159 -0.77 -9.91 15.71
C PHE A 159 -1.48 -9.63 17.02
N ALA A 160 -1.33 -8.42 17.50
CA ALA A 160 -2.09 -7.97 18.63
C ALA A 160 -3.57 -8.32 18.38
N SER A 161 -4.07 -9.23 19.16
CA SER A 161 -5.45 -9.65 19.13
C SER A 161 -6.39 -8.57 19.68
N SER A 162 -6.02 -7.29 19.53
CA SER A 162 -6.86 -6.19 19.97
C SER A 162 -8.18 -6.19 19.21
N GLU A 163 -9.24 -5.82 19.89
CA GLU A 163 -10.57 -5.72 19.29
C GLU A 163 -10.59 -4.81 18.06
N PHE A 164 -9.76 -3.78 18.07
CA PHE A 164 -9.58 -2.86 16.95
C PHE A 164 -9.00 -3.57 15.71
N SER A 165 -7.91 -4.32 15.86
CA SER A 165 -7.30 -5.06 14.76
C SER A 165 -8.25 -6.09 14.15
N ARG A 166 -9.02 -6.79 14.99
CA ARG A 166 -10.01 -7.77 14.54
C ARG A 166 -11.15 -7.15 13.74
N LYS A 167 -11.66 -5.98 14.17
CA LYS A 167 -12.75 -5.28 13.48
C LYS A 167 -12.35 -4.76 12.10
N TRP A 168 -11.10 -4.36 11.92
CA TRP A 168 -10.64 -3.73 10.68
C TRP A 168 -9.90 -4.67 9.74
N MET A 169 -9.09 -5.59 10.29
CA MET A 169 -8.22 -6.46 9.49
C MET A 169 -8.84 -7.83 9.21
N CYS A 170 -9.69 -8.35 10.10
CA CYS A 170 -10.28 -9.68 9.94
C CYS A 170 -11.68 -9.64 9.31
N LYS A 171 -12.52 -8.72 9.79
CA LYS A 171 -13.90 -8.57 9.32
C LYS A 171 -14.36 -7.13 9.52
N THR A 172 -14.95 -6.52 8.49
CA THR A 172 -15.49 -5.17 8.58
C THR A 172 -17.01 -5.18 8.65
N LYS A 173 -17.61 -4.10 9.18
CA LYS A 173 -19.05 -3.89 9.17
C LYS A 173 -19.62 -3.82 7.75
N SER A 174 -18.82 -3.43 6.77
CA SER A 174 -19.18 -3.36 5.35
C SER A 174 -19.22 -4.71 4.64
N GLY A 175 -18.98 -5.82 5.36
CA GLY A 175 -19.05 -7.18 4.83
C GLY A 175 -17.72 -7.74 4.30
N TRP A 176 -16.64 -6.94 4.27
CA TRP A 176 -15.33 -7.50 3.93
C TRP A 176 -14.88 -8.49 5.01
N ARG A 177 -14.31 -9.61 4.58
CA ARG A 177 -13.78 -10.65 5.44
C ARG A 177 -12.44 -11.13 4.89
N CYS A 178 -11.46 -11.28 5.77
CA CYS A 178 -10.17 -11.85 5.39
C CYS A 178 -10.36 -13.28 4.87
N PRO A 179 -9.87 -13.62 3.68
CA PRO A 179 -10.06 -14.95 3.09
C PRO A 179 -9.31 -16.06 3.85
N TYR A 180 -8.37 -15.70 4.71
CA TYR A 180 -7.55 -16.64 5.48
C TYR A 180 -8.06 -16.88 6.90
N LEU A 181 -9.29 -16.49 7.23
CA LEU A 181 -9.84 -16.74 8.58
C LEU A 181 -10.16 -18.23 8.80
N ASP A 182 -10.73 -18.87 7.79
CA ASP A 182 -11.17 -20.26 7.85
C ASP A 182 -10.15 -21.20 7.19
N PRO A 183 -10.24 -22.52 7.45
CA PRO A 183 -9.46 -23.49 6.70
C PRO A 183 -9.78 -23.45 5.21
N ILE A 184 -8.75 -23.51 4.39
CA ILE A 184 -8.85 -23.53 2.93
C ILE A 184 -7.87 -24.54 2.33
N ASP A 185 -8.30 -25.18 1.26
CA ASP A 185 -7.39 -25.96 0.43
C ASP A 185 -6.77 -25.05 -0.63
N TYR A 186 -5.49 -25.27 -0.93
CA TYR A 186 -4.76 -24.51 -1.93
C TYR A 186 -3.81 -25.39 -2.72
N LYS A 187 -3.55 -25.01 -3.96
CA LYS A 187 -2.60 -25.70 -4.83
C LYS A 187 -1.25 -25.01 -4.77
N VAL A 188 -0.17 -25.79 -4.65
CA VAL A 188 1.20 -25.30 -4.74
C VAL A 188 1.89 -25.91 -5.92
N LEU A 189 2.62 -25.09 -6.66
CA LEU A 189 3.52 -25.51 -7.72
C LEU A 189 4.92 -25.63 -7.12
N ILE A 190 5.52 -26.83 -7.26
CA ILE A 190 6.77 -27.17 -6.60
C ILE A 190 7.77 -27.59 -7.67
N ASP A 191 9.00 -27.12 -7.56
CA ASP A 191 10.10 -27.51 -8.43
C ASP A 191 10.68 -28.89 -8.05
N LYS A 192 11.66 -29.35 -8.83
CA LYS A 192 12.35 -30.62 -8.61
C LYS A 192 13.05 -30.73 -7.26
N ASP A 193 13.41 -29.58 -6.66
CA ASP A 193 14.15 -29.49 -5.40
C ASP A 193 13.20 -29.36 -4.20
N GLY A 194 11.87 -29.43 -4.42
CA GLY A 194 10.84 -29.33 -3.40
C GLY A 194 10.50 -27.90 -2.97
N LYS A 195 11.02 -26.89 -3.66
CA LYS A 195 10.76 -25.49 -3.37
C LYS A 195 9.42 -25.06 -3.97
N THR A 196 8.60 -24.36 -3.16
CA THR A 196 7.36 -23.75 -3.64
C THR A 196 7.68 -22.57 -4.57
N ILE A 197 7.21 -22.66 -5.79
CA ILE A 197 7.35 -21.62 -6.83
C ILE A 197 6.16 -20.68 -6.81
N LYS A 198 4.94 -21.22 -6.66
CA LYS A 198 3.72 -20.45 -6.65
C LYS A 198 2.61 -21.17 -5.89
N SER A 199 1.71 -20.41 -5.28
CA SER A 199 0.50 -20.92 -4.65
C SER A 199 -0.73 -20.21 -5.18
N ILE A 200 -1.85 -20.92 -5.31
CA ILE A 200 -3.15 -20.40 -5.74
C ILE A 200 -4.26 -21.08 -4.94
N PHE A 201 -5.45 -20.50 -4.89
CA PHE A 201 -6.60 -21.18 -4.26
C PHE A 201 -6.97 -22.46 -5.01
N ALA A 202 -7.55 -23.44 -4.32
CA ALA A 202 -7.86 -24.75 -4.90
C ALA A 202 -8.82 -24.70 -6.11
N ASN A 203 -9.68 -23.68 -6.16
CA ASN A 203 -10.62 -23.42 -7.26
C ASN A 203 -10.00 -22.66 -8.43
N GLU A 204 -8.74 -22.24 -8.34
CA GLU A 204 -8.00 -21.58 -9.41
C GLU A 204 -7.13 -22.55 -10.17
N GLU A 205 -6.65 -22.13 -11.36
CA GLU A 205 -5.72 -22.90 -12.18
C GLU A 205 -4.43 -22.13 -12.46
N PHE A 206 -3.30 -22.84 -12.50
CA PHE A 206 -2.04 -22.25 -12.91
C PHE A 206 -2.10 -21.86 -14.37
N LYS A 207 -1.55 -20.70 -14.71
CA LYS A 207 -1.42 -20.28 -16.11
C LYS A 207 -0.38 -21.19 -16.81
N GLU A 208 -0.59 -21.50 -18.08
CA GLU A 208 0.35 -22.32 -18.86
C GLU A 208 1.80 -21.85 -18.77
N LYS A 209 2.02 -20.54 -18.77
CA LYS A 209 3.36 -19.93 -18.61
C LYS A 209 4.05 -20.23 -17.27
N ASP A 210 3.31 -20.61 -16.24
CA ASP A 210 3.84 -20.94 -14.94
C ASP A 210 4.25 -22.43 -14.86
N LEU A 211 3.71 -23.26 -15.76
CA LEU A 211 3.91 -24.70 -15.76
C LEU A 211 5.18 -25.08 -16.54
N LYS A 212 6.02 -25.89 -15.91
CA LYS A 212 7.18 -26.53 -16.57
C LYS A 212 7.10 -28.04 -16.37
N PRO A 213 7.66 -28.84 -17.27
CA PRO A 213 7.59 -30.32 -17.21
C PRO A 213 8.14 -30.89 -15.89
N GLU A 214 9.13 -30.24 -15.31
CA GLU A 214 9.78 -30.64 -14.06
C GLU A 214 9.02 -30.20 -12.78
N TYR A 215 7.94 -29.45 -12.92
CA TYR A 215 7.16 -28.98 -11.76
C TYR A 215 6.03 -29.94 -11.45
N ARG A 216 5.72 -30.09 -10.17
CA ARG A 216 4.56 -30.85 -9.70
C ARG A 216 3.58 -29.95 -8.94
N ILE A 217 2.31 -30.31 -9.00
CA ILE A 217 1.24 -29.64 -8.27
C ILE A 217 0.89 -30.51 -7.07
N GLU A 218 0.90 -29.90 -5.88
CA GLU A 218 0.40 -30.53 -4.65
C GLU A 218 -0.80 -29.73 -4.14
N ILE A 219 -1.78 -30.43 -3.56
CA ILE A 219 -2.87 -29.81 -2.80
C ILE A 219 -2.44 -29.81 -1.35
N ARG A 220 -2.48 -28.64 -0.72
CA ARG A 220 -2.20 -28.44 0.70
C ARG A 220 -3.39 -27.81 1.39
N LYS A 221 -3.52 -28.05 2.69
CA LYS A 221 -4.55 -27.47 3.53
C LYS A 221 -3.94 -26.42 4.44
N TYR A 222 -4.54 -25.25 4.42
CA TYR A 222 -4.32 -24.23 5.44
C TYR A 222 -5.39 -24.36 6.51
N GLU A 223 -4.99 -24.48 7.77
CA GLU A 223 -5.89 -24.77 8.89
C GLU A 223 -6.69 -23.55 9.39
N GLY A 224 -6.60 -22.43 8.72
CA GLY A 224 -7.23 -21.17 9.11
C GLY A 224 -6.37 -20.35 10.07
N CYS A 225 -6.77 -19.08 10.28
CA CYS A 225 -6.02 -18.16 11.10
C CYS A 225 -6.04 -18.57 12.59
N PRO A 226 -4.90 -18.87 13.22
CA PRO A 226 -4.87 -19.29 14.62
C PRO A 226 -5.35 -18.18 15.56
N ALA A 227 -5.11 -16.90 15.24
CA ALA A 227 -5.62 -15.79 16.02
C ALA A 227 -7.14 -15.66 15.97
N TRP A 228 -7.77 -16.02 14.85
CA TRP A 228 -9.22 -16.02 14.68
C TRP A 228 -9.91 -17.15 15.45
N LYS A 229 -9.34 -18.35 15.42
CA LYS A 229 -9.85 -19.52 16.16
C LYS A 229 -9.95 -19.27 17.66
N GLN A 230 -8.93 -18.63 18.26
CA GLN A 230 -8.95 -18.26 19.68
C GLN A 230 -10.05 -17.26 20.02
N THR A 231 -10.43 -16.40 19.07
CA THR A 231 -11.50 -15.44 19.27
C THR A 231 -12.88 -16.09 19.33
N GLN A 232 -13.09 -17.17 18.57
CA GLN A 232 -14.37 -17.89 18.58
C GLN A 232 -14.57 -18.69 19.89
N SER A 233 -13.51 -19.28 20.43
CA SER A 233 -13.56 -20.01 21.72
C SER A 233 -13.79 -19.09 22.93
N ASN A 234 -13.50 -17.80 22.82
CA ASN A 234 -13.70 -16.82 23.90
C ASN A 234 -15.06 -16.06 23.78
N ASN A 235 -15.81 -16.26 22.69
CA ASN A 235 -17.09 -15.60 22.47
C ASN A 235 -18.31 -16.43 22.90
N ASP A 236 -18.09 -17.55 23.60
CA ASP A 236 -19.17 -18.27 24.35
C ASP A 236 -19.54 -17.55 25.67
N PHE A 237 -19.01 -16.33 25.89
CA PHE A 237 -19.53 -15.43 26.90
C PHE A 237 -20.49 -14.45 26.24
N ASP A 238 -21.76 -14.79 26.32
CA ASP A 238 -22.93 -13.92 26.07
C ASP A 238 -22.77 -12.59 26.82
N PHE A 239 -22.91 -11.48 26.04
CA PHE A 239 -23.38 -10.19 26.52
C PHE A 239 -24.64 -9.79 25.76
#